data_5a8b54a79a07671a8b5be0ff0ccbfe82
#
_entry.id   5a8b54a79a07671a8b5be0ff0ccbfe82
#
_cell.length_a   1.000
_cell.length_b   1.000
_cell.length_c   1.000
_cell.angle_alpha   90.00
_cell.angle_beta   90.00
_cell.angle_gamma   90.00
#
_symmetry.space_group_name_H-M   'P 1'
#
loop_
_entity.id
_entity.type
_entity.pdbx_description
1 polymer ?
#
loop_
_entity_poly.entity_id
_entity_poly.type
_entity_poly.pdbx_seq_one_letter_code
_entity_poly.pdbx_strand_id
1 'polypeptide(L)'
;GLAPKWTLDITGDFNAWTLSHGRRWKHWLVRPEARLWFCDRFAGHFIGFHAHGGQYNIGGVKNGISFLGSDLSKLSDYRYQGWFIGAGVAYGYAWILGRHWNLEAEIGVGYAYTQYDSFRCVGCGKRVEKDKPHHYVGTTKAAVNLVYVF
;
A
#
# COMPACT_ATOMS: atom_id res chain seq x y z
N GLY A 1 0.23 -14.38 -17.80
CA GLY A 1 1.38 -13.62 -18.31
C GLY A 1 1.01 -12.84 -19.56
N LEU A 2 1.66 -11.69 -19.76
CA LEU A 2 1.40 -10.84 -20.94
C LEU A 2 2.34 -11.16 -22.10
N ALA A 3 3.56 -11.63 -21.81
CA ALA A 3 4.59 -11.96 -22.78
C ALA A 3 5.57 -12.99 -22.16
N PRO A 4 6.54 -13.56 -22.90
CA PRO A 4 7.43 -14.58 -22.38
C PRO A 4 8.15 -14.25 -21.06
N LYS A 5 8.45 -12.96 -20.84
CA LYS A 5 9.13 -12.46 -19.63
C LYS A 5 8.33 -11.42 -18.84
N TRP A 6 7.08 -11.17 -19.22
CA TRP A 6 6.26 -10.16 -18.57
C TRP A 6 5.05 -10.77 -17.90
N THR A 7 4.80 -10.36 -16.67
CA THR A 7 3.58 -10.68 -15.94
C THR A 7 2.94 -9.39 -15.43
N LEU A 8 1.63 -9.39 -15.29
CA LEU A 8 0.85 -8.35 -14.62
C LEU A 8 0.31 -8.93 -13.31
N ASP A 9 0.59 -8.25 -12.24
CA ASP A 9 0.00 -8.46 -10.92
C ASP A 9 -0.98 -7.32 -10.63
N ILE A 10 -2.12 -7.63 -10.05
CA ILE A 10 -3.08 -6.62 -9.58
C ILE A 10 -3.44 -6.98 -8.15
N THR A 11 -2.93 -6.19 -7.22
CA THR A 11 -3.23 -6.32 -5.80
C THR A 11 -4.33 -5.36 -5.41
N GLY A 12 -5.35 -5.86 -4.74
CA GLY A 12 -6.40 -5.08 -4.11
C GLY A 12 -6.41 -5.32 -2.61
N ASP A 13 -6.53 -4.26 -1.82
CA ASP A 13 -6.71 -4.33 -0.39
C ASP A 13 -7.96 -3.53 0.01
N PHE A 14 -8.78 -4.11 0.84
CA PHE A 14 -9.99 -3.49 1.33
C PHE A 14 -10.19 -3.78 2.81
N ASN A 15 -10.25 -2.71 3.59
CA ASN A 15 -10.51 -2.78 5.01
C ASN A 15 -11.61 -1.78 5.39
N ALA A 16 -12.69 -2.27 5.98
CA ALA A 16 -13.84 -1.46 6.38
C ALA A 16 -14.12 -1.49 7.89
N TRP A 17 -13.12 -1.75 8.71
CA TRP A 17 -13.33 -1.95 10.14
C TRP A 17 -13.70 -0.64 10.85
N THR A 18 -14.81 -0.71 11.57
CA THR A 18 -15.19 0.26 12.60
C THR A 18 -15.18 -0.47 13.92
N LEU A 19 -14.23 -0.14 14.78
CA LEU A 19 -14.02 -0.75 16.08
C LEU A 19 -14.78 0.02 17.16
N SER A 20 -14.98 -0.60 18.33
CA SER A 20 -15.56 0.04 19.51
C SER A 20 -14.80 1.31 19.90
N HIS A 21 -15.48 2.24 20.60
CA HIS A 21 -14.95 3.54 21.03
C HIS A 21 -14.61 4.51 19.89
N GLY A 22 -15.32 4.42 18.74
CA GLY A 22 -15.15 5.36 17.62
C GLY A 22 -13.88 5.19 16.81
N ARG A 23 -13.10 4.14 17.06
CA ARG A 23 -11.91 3.85 16.26
C ARG A 23 -12.32 3.44 14.86
N ARG A 24 -11.72 4.09 13.86
CA ARG A 24 -11.96 3.81 12.45
C ARG A 24 -10.66 3.45 11.77
N TRP A 25 -10.69 2.35 11.01
CA TRP A 25 -9.60 1.93 10.15
C TRP A 25 -10.21 1.44 8.84
N LYS A 26 -10.51 2.39 7.99
CA LYS A 26 -11.09 2.12 6.68
C LYS A 26 -10.12 2.55 5.61
N HIS A 27 -9.77 1.65 4.73
CA HIS A 27 -8.99 1.96 3.55
C HIS A 27 -9.32 0.99 2.42
N TRP A 28 -9.08 1.44 1.22
CA TRP A 28 -8.98 0.59 0.06
C TRP A 28 -7.74 1.03 -0.74
N LEU A 29 -7.10 0.06 -1.36
CA LEU A 29 -5.90 0.24 -2.17
C LEU A 29 -6.02 -0.65 -3.39
N VAL A 30 -5.65 -0.11 -4.56
CA VAL A 30 -5.43 -0.89 -5.78
C VAL A 30 -4.01 -0.61 -6.25
N ARG A 31 -3.29 -1.68 -6.59
CA ARG A 31 -1.91 -1.64 -7.05
C ARG A 31 -1.71 -2.57 -8.24
N PRO A 32 -1.82 -2.08 -9.47
CA PRO A 32 -1.31 -2.76 -10.64
C PRO A 32 0.23 -2.72 -10.68
N GLU A 33 0.83 -3.82 -11.08
CA GLU A 33 2.28 -3.97 -11.21
C GLU A 33 2.64 -4.81 -12.42
N ALA A 34 3.47 -4.27 -13.29
CA ALA A 34 4.08 -4.99 -14.39
C ALA A 34 5.46 -5.51 -13.96
N ARG A 35 5.68 -6.83 -14.04
CA ARG A 35 6.93 -7.48 -13.66
C ARG A 35 7.68 -8.00 -14.86
N LEU A 36 8.95 -7.64 -14.94
CA LEU A 36 9.91 -8.16 -15.92
C LEU A 36 10.81 -9.21 -15.24
N TRP A 37 10.74 -10.45 -15.72
CA TRP A 37 11.54 -11.57 -15.24
C TRP A 37 12.84 -11.69 -16.03
N PHE A 38 13.96 -11.90 -15.34
CA PHE A 38 15.26 -12.02 -16.00
C PHE A 38 15.49 -13.41 -16.59
N CYS A 39 14.95 -14.41 -15.93
CA CYS A 39 14.98 -15.81 -16.39
C CYS A 39 13.60 -16.23 -16.89
N ASP A 40 13.02 -17.24 -16.28
CA ASP A 40 11.68 -17.71 -16.59
C ASP A 40 10.63 -16.99 -15.75
N ARG A 41 9.39 -16.97 -16.25
CA ARG A 41 8.27 -16.40 -15.48
C ARG A 41 8.08 -17.13 -14.17
N PHE A 42 7.84 -16.39 -13.11
CA PHE A 42 7.65 -16.90 -11.75
C PHE A 42 8.87 -17.60 -11.15
N ALA A 43 10.07 -17.38 -11.70
CA ALA A 43 11.31 -17.97 -11.22
C ALA A 43 12.48 -16.98 -11.24
N GLY A 44 13.22 -16.90 -10.13
CA GLY A 44 14.41 -16.06 -10.02
C GLY A 44 14.10 -14.57 -9.86
N HIS A 45 14.98 -13.76 -10.39
CA HIS A 45 14.95 -12.30 -10.23
C HIS A 45 13.93 -11.63 -11.14
N PHE A 46 13.26 -10.60 -10.61
CA PHE A 46 12.39 -9.73 -11.39
C PHE A 46 12.46 -8.27 -10.94
N ILE A 47 12.14 -7.38 -11.87
CA ILE A 47 11.89 -5.97 -11.59
C ILE A 47 10.41 -5.70 -11.82
N GLY A 48 9.75 -5.05 -10.84
CA GLY A 48 8.37 -4.62 -10.90
C GLY A 48 8.26 -3.11 -11.10
N PHE A 49 7.33 -2.70 -11.93
CA PHE A 49 6.90 -1.31 -12.07
C PHE A 49 5.46 -1.24 -11.58
N HIS A 50 5.25 -0.57 -10.45
CA HIS A 50 3.93 -0.48 -9.84
C HIS A 50 3.42 0.95 -9.79
N ALA A 51 2.12 1.09 -9.98
CA ALA A 51 1.37 2.25 -9.56
C ALA A 51 0.46 1.84 -8.40
N HIS A 52 0.12 2.76 -7.53
CA HIS A 52 -0.81 2.50 -6.44
C HIS A 52 -1.69 3.71 -6.19
N GLY A 53 -2.91 3.46 -5.77
CA GLY A 53 -3.85 4.50 -5.41
C GLY A 53 -4.93 3.97 -4.49
N GLY A 54 -5.47 4.86 -3.67
CA GLY A 54 -6.48 4.46 -2.70
C GLY A 54 -6.98 5.61 -1.86
N GLN A 55 -7.87 5.26 -0.94
CA GLN A 55 -8.40 6.19 0.05
C GLN A 55 -8.29 5.59 1.45
N TYR A 56 -8.09 6.44 2.42
CA TYR A 56 -8.04 6.05 3.81
C TYR A 56 -8.88 6.98 4.69
N ASN A 57 -9.41 6.41 5.76
CA ASN A 57 -10.11 7.11 6.82
C ASN A 57 -9.72 6.47 8.15
N ILE A 58 -8.77 7.08 8.82
CA ILE A 58 -8.15 6.53 10.02
C ILE A 58 -8.32 7.53 11.17
N GLY A 59 -8.76 7.03 12.33
CA GLY A 59 -8.89 7.86 13.53
C GLY A 59 -9.15 7.05 14.79
N GLY A 60 -8.87 7.64 15.96
CA GLY A 60 -9.09 7.01 17.26
C GLY A 60 -8.09 5.93 17.66
N VAL A 61 -6.96 5.86 16.99
CA VAL A 61 -5.88 4.89 17.30
C VAL A 61 -4.91 5.52 18.29
N LYS A 62 -4.71 4.90 19.43
CA LYS A 62 -3.88 5.43 20.53
C LYS A 62 -2.37 5.40 20.28
N ASN A 63 -1.91 4.56 19.35
CA ASN A 63 -0.49 4.46 19.01
C ASN A 63 -0.24 5.22 17.72
N GLY A 64 0.73 6.13 17.73
CA GLY A 64 1.16 6.85 16.54
C GLY A 64 1.62 5.88 15.45
N ILE A 65 1.01 5.97 14.28
CA ILE A 65 1.39 5.20 13.10
C ILE A 65 1.92 6.19 12.07
N SER A 66 3.07 5.90 11.51
CA SER A 66 3.61 6.61 10.36
C SER A 66 3.15 5.88 9.09
N PHE A 67 2.41 6.58 8.22
CA PHE A 67 1.92 6.02 6.96
C PHE A 67 2.34 6.92 5.81
N LEU A 68 3.06 6.36 4.85
CA LEU A 68 3.59 7.09 3.69
C LEU A 68 4.26 8.42 4.06
N GLY A 69 5.10 8.39 5.12
CA GLY A 69 5.82 9.57 5.60
C GLY A 69 4.98 10.62 6.34
N SER A 70 3.68 10.41 6.47
CA SER A 70 2.80 11.26 7.29
C SER A 70 2.88 10.84 8.75
N ASP A 71 3.19 11.79 9.63
CA ASP A 71 3.16 11.58 11.07
C ASP A 71 1.72 11.62 11.58
N LEU A 72 1.20 10.43 11.90
CA LEU A 72 -0.15 10.25 12.43
C LEU A 72 -0.15 10.06 13.96
N SER A 73 0.85 10.60 14.65
CA SER A 73 1.02 10.47 16.11
C SER A 73 -0.18 10.99 16.92
N LYS A 74 -0.94 11.93 16.35
CA LYS A 74 -2.14 12.52 16.97
C LYS A 74 -3.46 11.82 16.61
N LEU A 75 -3.41 10.57 16.15
CA LEU A 75 -4.60 9.79 15.78
C LEU A 75 -5.59 9.54 16.92
N SER A 76 -5.16 9.69 18.18
CA SER A 76 -6.07 9.57 19.33
C SER A 76 -7.13 10.67 19.34
N ASP A 77 -6.77 11.88 18.91
CA ASP A 77 -7.59 13.09 19.03
C ASP A 77 -8.11 13.61 17.70
N TYR A 78 -7.54 13.13 16.60
CA TYR A 78 -7.87 13.55 15.25
C TYR A 78 -8.24 12.38 14.35
N ARG A 79 -9.08 12.65 13.36
CA ARG A 79 -9.40 11.77 12.25
C ARG A 79 -8.78 12.32 10.98
N TYR A 80 -8.05 11.48 10.26
CA TYR A 80 -7.48 11.79 8.97
C TYR A 80 -8.22 11.02 7.89
N GLN A 81 -8.68 11.76 6.89
CA GLN A 81 -9.35 11.20 5.73
C GLN A 81 -8.70 11.78 4.49
N GLY A 82 -8.32 10.93 3.55
CA GLY A 82 -7.67 11.38 2.35
C GLY A 82 -7.57 10.31 1.28
N TRP A 83 -6.97 10.72 0.18
CA TRP A 83 -6.61 9.84 -0.92
C TRP A 83 -5.11 9.95 -1.21
N PHE A 84 -4.58 8.94 -1.84
CA PHE A 84 -3.18 8.92 -2.28
C PHE A 84 -3.08 8.25 -3.64
N ILE A 85 -2.07 8.67 -4.39
CA ILE A 85 -1.65 8.07 -5.65
C ILE A 85 -0.13 8.08 -5.71
N GLY A 86 0.44 7.04 -6.29
CA GLY A 86 1.89 6.96 -6.40
C GLY A 86 2.33 5.94 -7.42
N ALA A 87 3.63 5.94 -7.66
CA ALA A 87 4.28 4.98 -8.54
C ALA A 87 5.68 4.66 -8.02
N GLY A 88 6.18 3.50 -8.36
CA GLY A 88 7.49 3.07 -7.91
C GLY A 88 8.03 1.90 -8.71
N VAL A 89 9.26 1.55 -8.35
CA VAL A 89 9.95 0.37 -8.86
C VAL A 89 10.21 -0.59 -7.71
N ALA A 90 10.13 -1.87 -7.99
CA ALA A 90 10.38 -2.93 -7.04
C ALA A 90 11.37 -3.93 -7.61
N TYR A 91 12.10 -4.57 -6.72
CA TYR A 91 12.97 -5.68 -7.04
C TYR A 91 12.59 -6.86 -6.18
N GLY A 92 12.49 -8.02 -6.78
CA GLY A 92 12.12 -9.23 -6.08
C GLY A 92 12.83 -10.47 -6.59
N TYR A 93 12.66 -11.52 -5.81
CA TYR A 93 13.15 -12.85 -6.11
C TYR A 93 12.08 -13.90 -5.80
N ALA A 94 11.88 -14.83 -6.72
CA ALA A 94 10.96 -15.95 -6.57
C ALA A 94 11.74 -17.27 -6.45
N TRP A 95 11.53 -17.99 -5.34
CA TRP A 95 12.04 -19.32 -5.09
C TRP A 95 10.99 -20.36 -5.50
N ILE A 96 11.34 -21.28 -6.35
CA ILE A 96 10.49 -22.42 -6.71
C ILE A 96 10.58 -23.44 -5.55
N LEU A 97 9.49 -23.59 -4.80
CA LEU A 97 9.39 -24.57 -3.71
C LEU A 97 8.92 -25.96 -4.18
N GLY A 98 8.26 -26.02 -5.33
CA GLY A 98 7.72 -27.24 -5.88
C GLY A 98 7.01 -27.03 -7.21
N ARG A 99 6.25 -28.02 -7.66
CA ARG A 99 5.59 -27.98 -8.98
C ARG A 99 4.59 -26.83 -9.14
N HIS A 100 3.95 -26.42 -8.05
CA HIS A 100 2.87 -25.43 -8.05
C HIS A 100 3.06 -24.32 -7.03
N TRP A 101 4.13 -24.37 -6.21
CA TRP A 101 4.31 -23.40 -5.14
C TRP A 101 5.61 -22.63 -5.30
N ASN A 102 5.51 -21.32 -5.25
CA ASN A 102 6.65 -20.41 -5.21
C ASN A 102 6.55 -19.50 -3.99
N LEU A 103 7.70 -19.18 -3.43
CA LEU A 103 7.86 -18.13 -2.42
C LEU A 103 8.47 -16.91 -3.11
N GLU A 104 7.87 -15.75 -2.96
CA GLU A 104 8.37 -14.50 -3.51
C GLU A 104 8.67 -13.52 -2.39
N ALA A 105 9.82 -12.88 -2.44
CA ALA A 105 10.15 -11.74 -1.62
C ALA A 105 10.42 -10.53 -2.50
N GLU A 106 9.90 -9.37 -2.10
CA GLU A 106 9.94 -8.17 -2.91
C GLU A 106 10.07 -6.93 -2.04
N ILE A 107 10.89 -5.99 -2.48
CA ILE A 107 11.03 -4.67 -1.89
C ILE A 107 10.95 -3.61 -3.00
N GLY A 108 10.21 -2.54 -2.75
CA GLY A 108 10.01 -1.45 -3.71
C GLY A 108 10.16 -0.08 -3.09
N VAL A 109 10.66 0.83 -3.90
CA VAL A 109 10.78 2.25 -3.57
C VAL A 109 10.03 3.07 -4.61
N GLY A 110 9.53 4.21 -4.21
CA GLY A 110 8.78 5.05 -5.11
C GLY A 110 8.37 6.38 -4.51
N TYR A 111 7.51 7.04 -5.23
CA TYR A 111 6.92 8.32 -4.88
C TYR A 111 5.43 8.16 -4.68
N ALA A 112 4.92 8.80 -3.64
CA ALA A 112 3.48 8.91 -3.40
C ALA A 112 3.10 10.35 -3.09
N TYR A 113 2.01 10.78 -3.71
CA TYR A 113 1.32 12.03 -3.41
C TYR A 113 0.06 11.71 -2.62
N THR A 114 -0.11 12.37 -1.48
CA THR A 114 -1.31 12.22 -0.66
C THR A 114 -1.93 13.57 -0.36
N GLN A 115 -3.23 13.62 -0.31
CA GLN A 115 -4.00 14.79 0.07
C GLN A 115 -5.00 14.37 1.15
N TYR A 116 -4.98 15.05 2.28
CA TYR A 116 -5.82 14.68 3.41
C TYR A 116 -6.46 15.87 4.12
N ASP A 117 -7.62 15.61 4.71
CA ASP A 117 -8.31 16.47 5.65
C ASP A 117 -8.09 15.97 7.08
N SER A 118 -7.89 16.88 8.00
CA SER A 118 -7.78 16.61 9.43
C SER A 118 -9.01 17.13 10.17
N PHE A 119 -9.63 16.27 10.98
CA PHE A 119 -10.80 16.59 11.79
C PHE A 119 -10.45 16.45 13.27
N ARG A 120 -10.80 17.44 14.07
CA ARG A 120 -10.71 17.38 15.52
C ARG A 120 -11.81 16.47 16.05
N CYS A 121 -11.49 15.49 16.89
CA CYS A 121 -12.42 14.47 17.35
C CYS A 121 -12.77 13.40 16.31
N VAL A 122 -12.77 12.15 16.73
CA VAL A 122 -12.97 10.98 15.86
C VAL A 122 -14.40 10.85 15.33
N GLY A 123 -15.37 11.39 16.04
CA GLY A 123 -16.79 11.21 15.72
C GLY A 123 -17.45 12.35 14.93
N CYS A 124 -17.30 13.59 15.36
CA CYS A 124 -18.10 14.73 14.86
C CYS A 124 -17.40 16.09 14.96
N GLY A 125 -16.08 16.14 14.97
CA GLY A 125 -15.32 17.38 15.15
C GLY A 125 -15.31 18.29 13.92
N LYS A 126 -15.07 19.58 14.15
CA LYS A 126 -14.85 20.56 13.08
C LYS A 126 -13.59 20.21 12.29
N ARG A 127 -13.63 20.42 10.97
CA ARG A 127 -12.43 20.31 10.11
C ARG A 127 -11.40 21.34 10.57
N VAL A 128 -10.19 20.87 10.88
CA VAL A 128 -9.09 21.72 11.34
C VAL A 128 -8.19 22.11 10.18
N GLU A 129 -7.92 21.17 9.28
CA GLU A 129 -7.12 21.40 8.08
C GLU A 129 -7.82 20.78 6.87
N LYS A 130 -7.75 21.47 5.74
CA LYS A 130 -8.35 21.06 4.47
C LYS A 130 -7.26 20.93 3.41
N ASP A 131 -7.38 19.88 2.58
CA ASP A 131 -6.57 19.68 1.37
C ASP A 131 -5.06 19.85 1.59
N LYS A 132 -4.52 19.25 2.66
CA LYS A 132 -3.08 19.34 2.93
C LYS A 132 -2.33 18.36 2.00
N PRO A 133 -1.51 18.87 1.06
CA PRO A 133 -0.71 18.03 0.19
C PRO A 133 0.50 17.51 0.96
N HIS A 134 0.85 16.26 0.76
CA HIS A 134 2.05 15.66 1.28
C HIS A 134 2.73 14.78 0.23
N HIS A 135 4.03 14.95 0.10
CA HIS A 135 4.88 14.22 -0.83
C HIS A 135 5.73 13.22 -0.05
N TYR A 136 5.70 11.98 -0.47
CA TYR A 136 6.49 10.92 0.14
C TYR A 136 7.40 10.27 -0.90
N VAL A 137 8.67 10.14 -0.56
CA VAL A 137 9.65 9.36 -1.30
C VAL A 137 10.25 8.33 -0.35
N GLY A 138 10.15 7.06 -0.68
CA GLY A 138 10.65 6.00 0.18
C GLY A 138 10.13 4.62 -0.20
N THR A 139 10.14 3.72 0.76
CA THR A 139 9.64 2.36 0.56
C THR A 139 8.12 2.37 0.33
N THR A 140 7.71 1.93 -0.85
CA THR A 140 6.30 1.86 -1.25
C THR A 140 5.75 0.43 -1.20
N LYS A 141 6.62 -0.56 -1.18
CA LYS A 141 6.26 -1.97 -1.12
C LYS A 141 7.31 -2.76 -0.36
N ALA A 142 6.87 -3.67 0.52
CA ALA A 142 7.67 -4.74 1.08
C ALA A 142 6.71 -5.91 1.29
N ALA A 143 6.97 -7.04 0.62
CA ALA A 143 6.06 -8.18 0.65
C ALA A 143 6.82 -9.51 0.60
N VAL A 144 6.24 -10.49 1.26
CA VAL A 144 6.60 -11.92 1.09
C VAL A 144 5.30 -12.63 0.74
N ASN A 145 5.27 -13.29 -0.41
CA ASN A 145 4.08 -13.93 -0.97
C ASN A 145 4.32 -15.42 -1.17
N LEU A 146 3.33 -16.22 -0.86
CA LEU A 146 3.26 -17.61 -1.28
C LEU A 146 2.34 -17.69 -2.50
N VAL A 147 2.88 -18.10 -3.63
CA VAL A 147 2.20 -18.08 -4.93
C VAL A 147 1.90 -19.51 -5.39
N TYR A 148 0.66 -19.75 -5.78
CA TYR A 148 0.27 -21.00 -6.43
C TYR A 148 0.16 -20.79 -7.94
N VAL A 149 0.90 -21.61 -8.69
CA VAL A 149 0.93 -21.56 -10.16
C VAL A 149 0.17 -22.75 -10.70
N PHE A 150 -0.83 -22.48 -11.55
CA PHE A 150 -1.66 -23.50 -12.19
C PHE A 150 -1.00 -24.11 -13.42
#